data_869ed82954499091f20043f1574f15e0
#
_entry.id   869ed82954499091f20043f1574f15e0
#
_cell.length_a   1.000
_cell.length_b   1.000
_cell.length_c   1.000
_cell.angle_alpha   90.00
_cell.angle_beta   90.00
_cell.angle_gamma   90.00
#
_symmetry.space_group_name_H-M   'P 1'
#
loop_
_entity.id
_entity.type
_entity.pdbx_description
1 polymer ?
#
loop_
_entity_poly.entity_id
_entity_poly.type
_entity_poly.pdbx_seq_one_letter_code
_entity_poly.pdbx_strand_id
1 'polypeptide(L)'
;MKDLAEYKNEIHSCSKCGLCQSVCPIYEVTKNDCSVSRGMFIMLKGLLKGELKMSKKLNRYLDLCLKCGACTKFCPSGINIVDIIASAKAKYFQSHPMEKFISFIQSKLIFGLGIKTLGLFSKNITSQKFDKKVIYFGGCGGNLKGNKSVISILNACDIEVITPLFDCCGIPFYVRGDKNSFEKAKQKFINLIEKYNTREIVTTCASCEKTLKSYNIDGLIVKNIFEYIREQNLKLKLKKKIRATFHKPCNIENYNDIEWILNNTENLEYIQMKNFDKCCGLNEIFKLSDYKILSKIPKEKHNNIRQTNVKTVLTSCLGCEAALSLYSFGKYKVCDLTEFLAKNITQ
;
A
#
# COMPACT_ATOMS: atom_id res chain seq x y z
N MET A 1 -12.95 8.30 8.54
CA MET A 1 -13.69 7.17 7.90
C MET A 1 -15.17 7.41 8.05
N LYS A 2 -15.97 7.44 6.96
CA LYS A 2 -17.43 7.61 6.97
C LYS A 2 -18.14 6.39 7.54
N ASP A 3 -19.34 6.56 8.09
CA ASP A 3 -20.16 5.44 8.54
C ASP A 3 -20.87 4.74 7.37
N LEU A 4 -21.16 3.45 7.52
CA LEU A 4 -21.76 2.65 6.42
C LEU A 4 -23.09 3.25 5.92
N ALA A 5 -23.87 3.88 6.81
CA ALA A 5 -25.15 4.50 6.45
C ALA A 5 -24.97 5.69 5.48
N GLU A 6 -23.85 6.39 5.54
CA GLU A 6 -23.55 7.52 4.66
C GLU A 6 -23.31 7.07 3.20
N TYR A 7 -22.97 5.78 2.98
CA TYR A 7 -22.81 5.18 1.66
C TYR A 7 -24.10 4.55 1.10
N LYS A 8 -25.26 4.79 1.72
CA LYS A 8 -26.54 4.18 1.30
C LYS A 8 -26.84 4.39 -0.18
N ASN A 9 -26.70 5.61 -0.66
CA ASN A 9 -26.97 5.96 -2.07
C ASN A 9 -25.99 5.25 -3.02
N GLU A 10 -24.70 5.25 -2.72
CA GLU A 10 -23.69 4.56 -3.53
C GLU A 10 -23.93 3.04 -3.56
N ILE A 11 -24.28 2.44 -2.42
CA ILE A 11 -24.63 1.02 -2.36
C ILE A 11 -25.89 0.71 -3.20
N HIS A 12 -26.86 1.63 -3.23
CA HIS A 12 -28.08 1.46 -4.03
C HIS A 12 -27.85 1.69 -5.52
N SER A 13 -26.91 2.53 -5.94
CA SER A 13 -26.59 2.79 -7.35
C SER A 13 -25.90 1.61 -8.04
N CYS A 14 -25.50 0.56 -7.30
CA CYS A 14 -24.92 -0.64 -7.88
C CYS A 14 -25.91 -1.36 -8.80
N SER A 15 -25.66 -1.34 -10.11
CA SER A 15 -26.46 -1.99 -11.16
C SER A 15 -26.31 -3.51 -11.21
N LYS A 16 -25.40 -4.10 -10.40
CA LYS A 16 -25.11 -5.55 -10.37
C LYS A 16 -24.56 -6.10 -11.71
N CYS A 17 -23.93 -5.28 -12.55
CA CYS A 17 -23.45 -5.65 -13.88
C CYS A 17 -22.41 -6.76 -13.92
N GLY A 18 -21.71 -7.04 -12.81
CA GLY A 18 -20.73 -8.12 -12.72
C GLY A 18 -19.28 -7.76 -13.15
N LEU A 19 -19.01 -6.55 -13.67
CA LEU A 19 -17.65 -6.15 -14.09
C LEU A 19 -16.61 -6.27 -12.96
N CYS A 20 -17.02 -6.06 -11.71
CA CYS A 20 -16.14 -6.26 -10.56
C CYS A 20 -15.69 -7.73 -10.38
N GLN A 21 -16.40 -8.70 -10.92
CA GLN A 21 -16.03 -10.12 -10.88
C GLN A 21 -14.86 -10.41 -11.82
N SER A 22 -14.87 -9.81 -13.03
CA SER A 22 -13.83 -10.07 -14.05
C SER A 22 -12.43 -9.64 -13.62
N VAL A 23 -12.34 -8.65 -12.73
CA VAL A 23 -11.04 -8.07 -12.27
C VAL A 23 -10.67 -8.45 -10.84
N CYS A 24 -11.50 -9.26 -10.16
CA CYS A 24 -11.30 -9.58 -8.74
C CYS A 24 -10.40 -10.82 -8.56
N PRO A 25 -9.19 -10.69 -7.97
CA PRO A 25 -8.33 -11.84 -7.73
C PRO A 25 -8.96 -12.86 -6.78
N ILE A 26 -9.81 -12.43 -5.84
CA ILE A 26 -10.52 -13.34 -4.93
C ILE A 26 -11.60 -14.12 -5.67
N TYR A 27 -12.36 -13.48 -6.55
CA TYR A 27 -13.36 -14.18 -7.35
C TYR A 27 -12.72 -15.21 -8.29
N GLU A 28 -11.57 -14.86 -8.89
CA GLU A 28 -10.83 -15.76 -9.76
C GLU A 28 -10.47 -17.09 -9.06
N VAL A 29 -10.11 -17.00 -7.78
CA VAL A 29 -9.73 -18.17 -6.97
C VAL A 29 -10.93 -18.91 -6.38
N THR A 30 -11.98 -18.17 -5.96
CA THR A 30 -13.09 -18.75 -5.19
C THR A 30 -14.28 -19.13 -6.05
N LYS A 31 -14.49 -18.44 -7.17
CA LYS A 31 -15.69 -18.50 -8.01
C LYS A 31 -16.99 -18.31 -7.20
N ASN A 32 -16.91 -17.60 -6.07
CA ASN A 32 -18.01 -17.37 -5.14
C ASN A 32 -18.43 -15.90 -5.18
N ASP A 33 -19.67 -15.63 -5.55
CA ASP A 33 -20.23 -14.28 -5.65
C ASP A 33 -20.21 -13.53 -4.32
N CYS A 34 -20.39 -14.21 -3.19
CA CYS A 34 -20.33 -13.57 -1.88
C CYS A 34 -18.96 -13.00 -1.54
N SER A 35 -17.89 -13.48 -2.19
CA SER A 35 -16.51 -13.06 -1.93
C SER A 35 -16.05 -11.88 -2.81
N VAL A 36 -16.93 -11.34 -3.65
CA VAL A 36 -16.65 -10.21 -4.53
C VAL A 36 -17.62 -9.05 -4.25
N SER A 37 -17.25 -7.84 -4.64
CA SER A 37 -18.01 -6.62 -4.33
C SER A 37 -19.50 -6.70 -4.74
N ARG A 38 -19.85 -7.33 -5.88
CA ARG A 38 -21.24 -7.53 -6.28
C ARG A 38 -22.07 -8.22 -5.19
N GLY A 39 -21.62 -9.38 -4.72
CA GLY A 39 -22.31 -10.13 -3.67
C GLY A 39 -22.23 -9.43 -2.30
N MET A 40 -21.08 -8.84 -1.98
CA MET A 40 -20.93 -8.04 -0.76
C MET A 40 -21.95 -6.90 -0.73
N PHE A 41 -22.17 -6.19 -1.83
CA PHE A 41 -23.15 -5.09 -1.91
C PHE A 41 -24.60 -5.56 -1.74
N ILE A 42 -24.93 -6.76 -2.21
CA ILE A 42 -26.26 -7.35 -1.96
C ILE A 42 -26.44 -7.57 -0.44
N MET A 43 -25.42 -8.13 0.22
CA MET A 43 -25.45 -8.34 1.67
C MET A 43 -25.49 -7.00 2.44
N LEU A 44 -24.76 -5.98 2.00
CA LEU A 44 -24.78 -4.66 2.62
C LEU A 44 -26.11 -3.94 2.44
N LYS A 45 -26.79 -4.12 1.30
CA LYS A 45 -28.19 -3.64 1.10
C LYS A 45 -29.13 -4.26 2.11
N GLY A 46 -29.08 -5.58 2.30
CA GLY A 46 -29.88 -6.28 3.30
C GLY A 46 -29.56 -5.82 4.73
N LEU A 47 -28.28 -5.54 5.03
CA LEU A 47 -27.86 -5.00 6.32
C LEU A 47 -28.42 -3.59 6.58
N LEU A 48 -28.41 -2.71 5.56
CA LEU A 48 -28.94 -1.34 5.67
C LEU A 48 -30.45 -1.30 5.79
N LYS A 49 -31.16 -2.28 5.21
CA LYS A 49 -32.62 -2.45 5.34
C LYS A 49 -33.05 -3.14 6.64
N GLY A 50 -32.09 -3.67 7.44
CA GLY A 50 -32.42 -4.46 8.63
C GLY A 50 -32.82 -5.92 8.36
N GLU A 51 -32.80 -6.36 7.09
CA GLU A 51 -33.08 -7.74 6.68
C GLU A 51 -31.97 -8.71 7.09
N LEU A 52 -30.75 -8.22 7.21
CA LEU A 52 -29.58 -8.97 7.68
C LEU A 52 -28.97 -8.28 8.89
N LYS A 53 -28.35 -9.12 9.76
CA LYS A 53 -27.55 -8.62 10.89
C LYS A 53 -26.06 -8.77 10.58
N MET A 54 -25.24 -7.85 11.08
CA MET A 54 -23.79 -7.97 10.99
C MET A 54 -23.35 -9.21 11.78
N SER A 55 -22.78 -10.19 11.10
CA SER A 55 -22.40 -11.48 11.65
C SER A 55 -20.94 -11.83 11.33
N LYS A 56 -20.36 -12.78 12.07
CA LYS A 56 -19.03 -13.32 11.78
C LYS A 56 -18.92 -13.86 10.34
N LYS A 57 -19.99 -14.52 9.84
CA LYS A 57 -20.05 -15.05 8.46
C LYS A 57 -20.01 -13.92 7.43
N LEU A 58 -20.78 -12.85 7.62
CA LEU A 58 -20.76 -11.68 6.72
C LEU A 58 -19.38 -11.01 6.77
N ASN A 59 -18.82 -10.76 7.96
CA ASN A 59 -17.51 -10.17 8.11
C ASN A 59 -16.42 -11.00 7.43
N ARG A 60 -16.50 -12.33 7.46
CA ARG A 60 -15.54 -13.21 6.77
C ARG A 60 -15.49 -12.92 5.26
N TYR A 61 -16.62 -12.70 4.60
CA TYR A 61 -16.64 -12.31 3.19
C TYR A 61 -15.99 -10.93 2.95
N LEU A 62 -16.26 -9.97 3.84
CA LEU A 62 -15.60 -8.64 3.78
C LEU A 62 -14.09 -8.74 4.00
N ASP A 63 -13.65 -9.67 4.84
CA ASP A 63 -12.22 -9.93 5.12
C ASP A 63 -11.46 -10.54 3.94
N LEU A 64 -12.14 -11.29 3.06
CA LEU A 64 -11.51 -11.80 1.83
C LEU A 64 -11.12 -10.69 0.86
N CYS A 65 -11.73 -9.52 0.95
CA CYS A 65 -11.40 -8.38 0.07
C CYS A 65 -9.96 -7.91 0.28
N LEU A 66 -9.14 -7.97 -0.78
CA LEU A 66 -7.74 -7.50 -0.76
C LEU A 66 -7.62 -5.96 -0.75
N LYS A 67 -8.72 -5.24 -0.90
CA LYS A 67 -8.78 -3.77 -0.99
C LYS A 67 -7.83 -3.18 -2.04
N CYS A 68 -7.57 -3.97 -3.09
CA CYS A 68 -6.68 -3.59 -4.20
C CYS A 68 -7.26 -2.52 -5.13
N GLY A 69 -8.56 -2.20 -5.01
CA GLY A 69 -9.22 -1.16 -5.77
C GLY A 69 -9.50 -1.48 -7.25
N ALA A 70 -9.14 -2.65 -7.76
CA ALA A 70 -9.42 -3.02 -9.14
C ALA A 70 -10.90 -2.86 -9.51
N CYS A 71 -11.79 -3.39 -8.67
CA CYS A 71 -13.24 -3.26 -8.87
C CYS A 71 -13.76 -1.82 -8.84
N THR A 72 -13.15 -0.92 -8.06
CA THR A 72 -13.47 0.51 -8.05
C THR A 72 -13.12 1.17 -9.38
N LYS A 73 -11.93 0.88 -9.92
CA LYS A 73 -11.47 1.43 -11.21
C LYS A 73 -12.33 0.98 -12.39
N PHE A 74 -12.87 -0.23 -12.34
CA PHE A 74 -13.71 -0.81 -13.39
C PHE A 74 -15.22 -0.61 -13.16
N CYS A 75 -15.63 0.09 -12.09
CA CYS A 75 -17.04 0.30 -11.79
C CYS A 75 -17.65 1.39 -12.69
N PRO A 76 -18.61 1.08 -13.58
CA PRO A 76 -19.23 2.09 -14.44
C PRO A 76 -20.07 3.10 -13.67
N SER A 77 -20.55 2.74 -12.46
CA SER A 77 -21.27 3.64 -11.56
C SER A 77 -20.35 4.50 -10.68
N GLY A 78 -19.03 4.46 -10.84
CA GLY A 78 -18.08 5.26 -10.08
C GLY A 78 -18.04 4.98 -8.58
N ILE A 79 -18.48 3.80 -8.13
CA ILE A 79 -18.63 3.48 -6.71
C ILE A 79 -17.27 3.27 -6.06
N ASN A 80 -17.00 3.94 -4.93
CA ASN A 80 -15.82 3.70 -4.12
C ASN A 80 -15.98 2.44 -3.25
N ILE A 81 -15.82 1.28 -3.88
CA ILE A 81 -16.06 -0.03 -3.28
C ILE A 81 -15.17 -0.28 -2.06
N VAL A 82 -13.92 0.15 -2.10
CA VAL A 82 -12.95 -0.11 -1.02
C VAL A 82 -13.37 0.57 0.27
N ASP A 83 -13.79 1.82 0.20
CA ASP A 83 -14.21 2.61 1.37
C ASP A 83 -15.51 2.07 1.98
N ILE A 84 -16.44 1.64 1.13
CA ILE A 84 -17.68 1.02 1.59
C ILE A 84 -17.41 -0.28 2.36
N ILE A 85 -16.51 -1.13 1.83
CA ILE A 85 -16.13 -2.36 2.54
C ILE A 85 -15.39 -2.04 3.84
N ALA A 86 -14.52 -1.04 3.87
CA ALA A 86 -13.84 -0.61 5.10
C ALA A 86 -14.83 -0.12 6.16
N SER A 87 -15.83 0.68 5.76
CA SER A 87 -16.91 1.14 6.65
C SER A 87 -17.79 0.01 7.18
N ALA A 88 -18.10 -0.97 6.34
CA ALA A 88 -18.84 -2.16 6.77
C ALA A 88 -18.05 -2.98 7.81
N LYS A 89 -16.74 -3.11 7.62
CA LYS A 89 -15.86 -3.75 8.60
C LYS A 89 -15.76 -2.95 9.90
N ALA A 90 -15.78 -1.61 9.83
CA ALA A 90 -15.77 -0.77 11.03
C ALA A 90 -17.02 -1.02 11.89
N LYS A 91 -18.18 -1.21 11.27
CA LYS A 91 -19.41 -1.57 11.99
C LYS A 91 -19.26 -2.91 12.72
N TYR A 92 -18.63 -3.92 12.08
CA TYR A 92 -18.34 -5.21 12.74
C TYR A 92 -17.34 -5.05 13.88
N PHE A 93 -16.23 -4.35 13.64
CA PHE A 93 -15.16 -4.12 14.61
C PHE A 93 -15.66 -3.43 15.89
N GLN A 94 -16.55 -2.43 15.74
CA GLN A 94 -17.12 -1.71 16.89
C GLN A 94 -17.93 -2.61 17.81
N SER A 95 -18.65 -3.60 17.28
CA SER A 95 -19.53 -4.50 18.05
C SER A 95 -18.83 -5.78 18.56
N HIS A 96 -17.54 -5.99 18.22
CA HIS A 96 -16.82 -7.22 18.59
C HIS A 96 -15.54 -6.93 19.41
N PRO A 97 -15.61 -6.99 20.76
CA PRO A 97 -14.47 -6.69 21.65
C PRO A 97 -13.21 -7.50 21.37
N MET A 98 -13.37 -8.78 20.96
CA MET A 98 -12.26 -9.67 20.64
C MET A 98 -11.43 -9.13 19.45
N GLU A 99 -12.07 -8.57 18.42
CA GLU A 99 -11.37 -7.96 17.28
C GLU A 99 -10.55 -6.73 17.74
N LYS A 100 -11.08 -5.96 18.69
CA LYS A 100 -10.36 -4.83 19.29
C LYS A 100 -9.13 -5.30 20.06
N PHE A 101 -9.25 -6.38 20.82
CA PHE A 101 -8.14 -6.96 21.57
C PHE A 101 -7.05 -7.51 20.64
N ILE A 102 -7.43 -8.24 19.59
CA ILE A 102 -6.50 -8.74 18.57
C ILE A 102 -5.81 -7.57 17.87
N SER A 103 -6.54 -6.51 17.50
CA SER A 103 -5.97 -5.31 16.90
C SER A 103 -4.96 -4.63 17.82
N PHE A 104 -5.26 -4.54 19.10
CA PHE A 104 -4.37 -3.97 20.11
C PHE A 104 -3.08 -4.77 20.27
N ILE A 105 -3.15 -6.10 20.38
CA ILE A 105 -1.96 -6.97 20.46
C ILE A 105 -1.11 -6.85 19.19
N GLN A 106 -1.73 -6.92 18.03
CA GLN A 106 -1.02 -6.82 16.75
C GLN A 106 -0.40 -5.44 16.55
N SER A 107 -1.08 -4.36 16.97
CA SER A 107 -0.50 -3.03 16.93
C SER A 107 0.72 -2.92 17.85
N LYS A 108 0.68 -3.48 19.05
CA LYS A 108 1.85 -3.50 19.95
C LYS A 108 2.99 -4.38 19.46
N LEU A 109 2.69 -5.56 18.91
CA LEU A 109 3.72 -6.48 18.37
C LEU A 109 4.36 -5.93 17.09
N ILE A 110 3.55 -5.46 16.14
CA ILE A 110 4.03 -5.03 14.82
C ILE A 110 4.64 -3.62 14.91
N PHE A 111 3.99 -2.70 15.63
CA PHE A 111 4.39 -1.28 15.69
C PHE A 111 5.15 -0.92 16.97
N GLY A 112 5.03 -1.70 18.05
CA GLY A 112 5.71 -1.42 19.31
C GLY A 112 7.13 -2.00 19.39
N LEU A 113 7.34 -3.27 18.99
CA LEU A 113 8.66 -3.89 19.00
C LEU A 113 9.46 -3.55 17.72
N GLY A 114 8.83 -3.64 16.53
CA GLY A 114 9.51 -3.43 15.26
C GLY A 114 10.02 -1.99 15.10
N ILE A 115 9.19 -0.99 15.41
CA ILE A 115 9.55 0.42 15.25
C ILE A 115 10.51 0.89 16.36
N LYS A 116 10.34 0.44 17.60
CA LYS A 116 11.25 0.83 18.70
C LYS A 116 12.65 0.24 18.54
N THR A 117 12.77 -1.00 18.11
CA THR A 117 14.09 -1.61 17.88
C THR A 117 14.79 -1.01 16.66
N LEU A 118 14.06 -0.64 15.62
CA LEU A 118 14.60 0.06 14.44
C LEU A 118 14.87 1.54 14.72
N GLY A 119 14.05 2.19 15.55
CA GLY A 119 14.21 3.60 15.94
C GLY A 119 15.38 3.87 16.87
N LEU A 120 15.77 2.90 17.71
CA LEU A 120 16.97 3.02 18.58
C LEU A 120 18.27 3.12 17.78
N PHE A 121 18.30 2.68 16.53
CA PHE A 121 19.45 2.79 15.64
C PHE A 121 19.34 3.94 14.62
N SER A 122 18.23 4.69 14.59
CA SER A 122 18.10 5.85 13.71
C SER A 122 18.77 7.07 14.35
N LYS A 123 20.08 7.20 14.20
CA LYS A 123 20.76 8.49 14.36
C LYS A 123 20.16 9.45 13.33
N ASN A 124 19.91 10.70 13.72
CA ASN A 124 19.56 11.76 12.79
C ASN A 124 20.59 11.80 11.67
N ILE A 125 20.21 11.31 10.50
CA ILE A 125 21.06 11.41 9.32
C ILE A 125 20.85 12.82 8.82
N THR A 126 21.90 13.62 8.82
CA THR A 126 21.85 15.01 8.38
C THR A 126 21.80 15.03 6.84
N SER A 127 20.74 15.62 6.27
CA SER A 127 20.69 15.99 4.86
C SER A 127 21.53 17.24 4.62
N GLN A 128 22.02 17.42 3.41
CA GLN A 128 22.54 18.72 2.97
C GLN A 128 21.42 19.75 3.04
N LYS A 129 21.77 21.01 3.31
CA LYS A 129 20.81 22.11 3.37
C LYS A 129 20.61 22.68 1.97
N PHE A 130 19.36 22.84 1.59
CA PHE A 130 18.90 23.44 0.34
C PHE A 130 17.72 24.36 0.64
N ASP A 131 17.38 25.24 -0.29
CA ASP A 131 16.24 26.15 -0.14
C ASP A 131 14.91 25.37 -0.10
N LYS A 132 14.79 24.35 -0.93
CA LYS A 132 13.61 23.47 -0.93
C LYS A 132 13.76 22.37 0.12
N LYS A 133 12.74 22.24 0.97
CA LYS A 133 12.71 21.24 2.08
C LYS A 133 11.50 20.35 1.97
N VAL A 134 11.69 19.05 2.22
CA VAL A 134 10.61 18.06 2.29
C VAL A 134 10.73 17.20 3.53
N ILE A 135 9.59 16.72 4.03
CA ILE A 135 9.58 15.65 5.03
C ILE A 135 9.53 14.31 4.29
N TYR A 136 10.51 13.46 4.55
CA TYR A 136 10.42 12.06 4.12
C TYR A 136 9.54 11.26 5.09
N PHE A 137 8.42 10.74 4.59
CA PHE A 137 7.55 9.83 5.33
C PHE A 137 7.90 8.38 5.03
N GLY A 138 8.75 7.77 5.85
CA GLY A 138 9.17 6.37 5.72
C GLY A 138 8.11 5.34 6.15
N GLY A 139 7.07 5.77 6.87
CA GLY A 139 6.03 4.87 7.38
C GLY A 139 6.58 3.76 8.28
N CYS A 140 5.89 2.63 8.33
CA CYS A 140 6.29 1.46 9.13
C CYS A 140 7.53 0.72 8.57
N GLY A 141 7.96 1.03 7.36
CA GLY A 141 9.18 0.51 6.72
C GLY A 141 10.37 1.46 6.81
N GLY A 142 10.19 2.65 7.37
CA GLY A 142 11.27 3.62 7.53
C GLY A 142 12.41 3.04 8.36
N ASN A 143 13.53 2.78 7.72
CA ASN A 143 14.74 2.29 8.35
C ASN A 143 15.93 3.16 7.93
N LEU A 144 17.07 2.98 8.62
CA LEU A 144 18.31 3.72 8.33
C LEU A 144 18.76 3.62 6.86
N LYS A 145 18.52 2.48 6.21
CA LYS A 145 18.91 2.27 4.80
C LYS A 145 18.00 3.06 3.87
N GLY A 146 16.68 2.98 4.08
CA GLY A 146 15.71 3.75 3.32
C GLY A 146 15.91 5.25 3.45
N ASN A 147 16.18 5.73 4.67
CA ASN A 147 16.48 7.15 4.90
C ASN A 147 17.72 7.59 4.11
N LYS A 148 18.84 6.84 4.16
CA LYS A 148 20.04 7.15 3.38
C LYS A 148 19.78 7.18 1.87
N SER A 149 19.04 6.21 1.36
CA SER A 149 18.71 6.10 -0.05
C SER A 149 17.90 7.30 -0.53
N VAL A 150 16.89 7.70 0.24
CA VAL A 150 16.05 8.87 -0.07
C VAL A 150 16.84 10.16 -0.01
N ILE A 151 17.64 10.35 1.05
CA ILE A 151 18.50 11.53 1.20
C ILE A 151 19.46 11.64 0.01
N SER A 152 20.14 10.55 -0.36
CA SER A 152 21.08 10.56 -1.49
C SER A 152 20.41 10.99 -2.80
N ILE A 153 19.22 10.45 -3.09
CA ILE A 153 18.50 10.78 -4.31
C ILE A 153 17.97 12.22 -4.29
N LEU A 154 17.37 12.67 -3.20
CA LEU A 154 16.76 13.99 -3.12
C LEU A 154 17.81 15.10 -3.01
N ASN A 155 18.95 14.84 -2.35
CA ASN A 155 20.08 15.80 -2.37
C ASN A 155 20.66 15.98 -3.79
N ALA A 156 20.62 14.94 -4.62
CA ALA A 156 20.98 15.07 -6.04
C ALA A 156 19.93 15.88 -6.86
N CYS A 157 18.77 16.17 -6.26
CA CYS A 157 17.75 17.07 -6.79
C CYS A 157 17.76 18.45 -6.09
N ASP A 158 18.79 18.80 -5.33
CA ASP A 158 18.89 20.03 -4.53
C ASP A 158 17.75 20.21 -3.52
N ILE A 159 17.35 19.11 -2.87
CA ILE A 159 16.25 19.08 -1.90
C ILE A 159 16.78 18.63 -0.52
N GLU A 160 16.56 19.47 0.51
CA GLU A 160 16.80 19.12 1.90
C GLU A 160 15.75 18.14 2.40
N VAL A 161 16.19 17.04 3.04
CA VAL A 161 15.30 15.98 3.53
C VAL A 161 15.27 15.98 5.04
N ILE A 162 14.09 16.21 5.60
CA ILE A 162 13.81 16.07 7.03
C ILE A 162 13.33 14.63 7.25
N THR A 163 14.04 13.87 8.08
CA THR A 163 13.71 12.46 8.39
C THR A 163 13.29 12.30 9.85
N PRO A 164 12.06 12.70 10.22
CA PRO A 164 11.60 12.52 11.60
C PRO A 164 11.33 11.04 11.89
N LEU A 165 11.28 10.69 13.16
CA LEU A 165 10.79 9.39 13.60
C LEU A 165 9.30 9.29 13.32
N PHE A 166 8.89 8.27 12.58
CA PHE A 166 7.52 8.09 12.14
C PHE A 166 6.80 6.94 12.81
N ASP A 167 5.50 7.13 12.85
CA ASP A 167 4.51 6.09 13.01
C ASP A 167 3.94 5.65 11.64
N CYS A 168 2.94 4.79 11.66
CA CYS A 168 2.25 4.25 10.49
C CYS A 168 1.33 5.29 9.84
N CYS A 169 1.16 5.24 8.52
CA CYS A 169 0.14 6.02 7.80
C CYS A 169 -1.31 5.59 8.12
N GLY A 170 -1.54 4.60 8.95
CA GLY A 170 -2.88 4.18 9.35
C GLY A 170 -3.58 3.18 8.43
N ILE A 171 -3.06 2.89 7.24
CA ILE A 171 -3.74 1.97 6.30
C ILE A 171 -4.07 0.60 6.92
N PRO A 172 -3.24 -0.05 7.76
CA PRO A 172 -3.61 -1.31 8.39
C PRO A 172 -4.83 -1.21 9.31
N PHE A 173 -5.01 -0.09 9.98
CA PHE A 173 -6.18 0.18 10.82
C PHE A 173 -7.41 0.42 9.95
N TYR A 174 -7.26 1.20 8.87
CA TYR A 174 -8.33 1.47 7.91
C TYR A 174 -8.88 0.18 7.30
N VAL A 175 -8.01 -0.68 6.79
CA VAL A 175 -8.44 -1.94 6.14
C VAL A 175 -9.07 -2.92 7.13
N ARG A 176 -8.78 -2.81 8.41
CA ARG A 176 -9.36 -3.62 9.47
C ARG A 176 -10.69 -3.07 9.99
N GLY A 177 -10.98 -1.81 9.74
CA GLY A 177 -12.14 -1.10 10.27
C GLY A 177 -11.91 -0.50 11.66
N ASP A 178 -10.67 -0.40 12.13
CA ASP A 178 -10.32 0.29 13.38
C ASP A 178 -10.26 1.80 13.16
N LYS A 179 -11.43 2.43 13.16
CA LYS A 179 -11.59 3.87 12.93
C LYS A 179 -10.78 4.70 13.93
N ASN A 180 -10.78 4.30 15.19
CA ASN A 180 -10.11 5.08 16.25
C ASN A 180 -8.59 5.10 16.07
N SER A 181 -7.99 3.96 15.76
CA SER A 181 -6.54 3.90 15.53
C SER A 181 -6.15 4.58 14.21
N PHE A 182 -7.01 4.55 13.20
CA PHE A 182 -6.81 5.29 11.95
C PHE A 182 -6.81 6.81 12.18
N GLU A 183 -7.81 7.34 12.92
CA GLU A 183 -7.88 8.78 13.25
C GLU A 183 -6.70 9.21 14.14
N LYS A 184 -6.26 8.38 15.08
CA LYS A 184 -5.04 8.64 15.86
C LYS A 184 -3.79 8.72 14.96
N ALA A 185 -3.65 7.84 13.98
CA ALA A 185 -2.55 7.91 13.02
C ALA A 185 -2.58 9.21 12.19
N LYS A 186 -3.78 9.60 11.72
CA LYS A 186 -3.99 10.89 11.03
C LYS A 186 -3.59 12.08 11.92
N GLN A 187 -4.03 12.12 13.18
CA GLN A 187 -3.70 13.22 14.09
C GLN A 187 -2.19 13.31 14.38
N LYS A 188 -1.52 12.18 14.58
CA LYS A 188 -0.06 12.15 14.74
C LYS A 188 0.66 12.71 13.50
N PHE A 189 0.17 12.40 12.31
CA PHE A 189 0.71 12.96 11.08
C PHE A 189 0.49 14.48 10.99
N ILE A 190 -0.70 14.98 11.35
CA ILE A 190 -0.98 16.43 11.39
C ILE A 190 -0.02 17.12 12.34
N ASN A 191 0.12 16.66 13.58
CA ASN A 191 1.03 17.23 14.57
C ASN A 191 2.49 17.25 14.07
N LEU A 192 2.87 16.30 13.23
CA LEU A 192 4.21 16.23 12.66
C LEU A 192 4.43 17.32 11.60
N ILE A 193 3.52 17.51 10.65
CA ILE A 193 3.66 18.56 9.63
C ILE A 193 3.64 19.95 10.25
N GLU A 194 2.85 20.15 11.31
CA GLU A 194 2.85 21.40 12.07
C GLU A 194 4.19 21.65 12.77
N LYS A 195 4.76 20.61 13.41
CA LYS A 195 6.07 20.69 14.08
C LYS A 195 7.20 21.16 13.16
N TYR A 196 7.22 20.68 11.92
CA TYR A 196 8.30 20.98 10.97
C TYR A 196 7.98 22.14 10.02
N ASN A 197 6.79 22.73 10.16
CA ASN A 197 6.32 23.85 9.35
C ASN A 197 6.55 23.65 7.85
N THR A 198 6.27 22.44 7.35
CA THR A 198 6.31 22.11 5.93
C THR A 198 5.18 21.17 5.57
N ARG A 199 4.57 21.39 4.42
CA ARG A 199 3.45 20.60 3.89
C ARG A 199 3.83 19.75 2.70
N GLU A 200 5.10 19.76 2.32
CA GLU A 200 5.60 18.91 1.22
C GLU A 200 6.18 17.61 1.78
N ILE A 201 5.54 16.51 1.45
CA ILE A 201 5.83 15.17 1.96
C ILE A 201 6.29 14.30 0.80
N VAL A 202 7.43 13.64 0.98
CA VAL A 202 7.89 12.59 0.07
C VAL A 202 7.78 11.23 0.72
N THR A 203 7.37 10.23 -0.03
CA THR A 203 7.35 8.83 0.41
C THR A 203 7.82 7.89 -0.69
N THR A 204 8.27 6.71 -0.33
CA THR A 204 8.64 5.64 -1.26
C THR A 204 7.56 4.56 -1.36
N CYS A 205 6.55 4.62 -0.50
CA CYS A 205 5.52 3.58 -0.39
C CYS A 205 4.19 4.04 -0.98
N ALA A 206 3.74 3.38 -2.05
CA ALA A 206 2.48 3.68 -2.72
C ALA A 206 1.25 3.64 -1.79
N SER A 207 1.26 2.74 -0.79
CA SER A 207 0.15 2.67 0.19
C SER A 207 0.17 3.85 1.15
N CYS A 208 1.35 4.35 1.55
CA CYS A 208 1.46 5.55 2.37
C CYS A 208 1.04 6.79 1.58
N GLU A 209 1.52 6.95 0.35
CA GLU A 209 1.14 8.03 -0.54
C GLU A 209 -0.37 8.17 -0.65
N LYS A 210 -1.04 7.10 -1.09
CA LYS A 210 -2.50 7.08 -1.22
C LYS A 210 -3.23 7.39 0.09
N THR A 211 -2.75 6.85 1.21
CA THR A 211 -3.38 7.09 2.51
C THR A 211 -3.23 8.52 2.98
N LEU A 212 -2.03 9.10 2.85
CA LEU A 212 -1.76 10.48 3.24
C LEU A 212 -2.56 11.48 2.38
N LYS A 213 -2.66 11.24 1.06
CA LYS A 213 -3.54 12.03 0.17
C LYS A 213 -5.01 11.94 0.61
N SER A 214 -5.48 10.77 1.04
CA SER A 214 -6.86 10.58 1.49
C SER A 214 -7.20 11.29 2.81
N TYR A 215 -6.21 11.83 3.52
CA TYR A 215 -6.46 12.63 4.71
C TYR A 215 -7.13 13.98 4.41
N ASN A 216 -7.06 14.43 3.16
CA ASN A 216 -7.64 15.70 2.69
C ASN A 216 -7.27 16.88 3.61
N ILE A 217 -5.97 17.04 3.87
CA ILE A 217 -5.42 18.15 4.64
C ILE A 217 -5.14 19.30 3.68
N ASP A 218 -5.65 20.48 3.99
CA ASP A 218 -5.50 21.65 3.15
C ASP A 218 -4.02 22.05 2.94
N GLY A 219 -3.66 22.33 1.71
CA GLY A 219 -2.30 22.68 1.31
C GLY A 219 -1.26 21.56 1.44
N LEU A 220 -1.65 20.32 1.77
CA LEU A 220 -0.74 19.18 1.85
C LEU A 220 -0.38 18.69 0.43
N ILE A 221 0.92 18.63 0.14
CA ILE A 221 1.47 18.06 -1.08
C ILE A 221 2.15 16.73 -0.71
N VAL A 222 1.64 15.62 -1.23
CA VAL A 222 2.25 14.30 -1.04
C VAL A 222 2.71 13.77 -2.39
N LYS A 223 4.02 13.58 -2.54
CA LYS A 223 4.65 13.04 -3.74
C LYS A 223 5.36 11.73 -3.44
N ASN A 224 5.41 10.87 -4.46
CA ASN A 224 6.34 9.76 -4.46
C ASN A 224 7.74 10.25 -4.87
N ILE A 225 8.80 9.62 -4.36
CA ILE A 225 10.19 10.00 -4.72
C ILE A 225 10.43 9.93 -6.23
N PHE A 226 9.73 9.05 -6.94
CA PHE A 226 9.85 8.86 -8.38
C PHE A 226 9.36 10.08 -9.17
N GLU A 227 8.42 10.86 -8.64
CA GLU A 227 7.98 12.13 -9.22
C GLU A 227 9.15 13.14 -9.26
N TYR A 228 9.93 13.25 -8.16
CA TYR A 228 11.11 14.11 -8.12
C TYR A 228 12.20 13.68 -9.10
N ILE A 229 12.49 12.39 -9.17
CA ILE A 229 13.47 11.83 -10.12
C ILE A 229 13.07 12.19 -11.56
N ARG A 230 11.79 12.10 -11.88
CA ARG A 230 11.25 12.41 -13.19
C ARG A 230 11.26 13.91 -13.48
N GLU A 231 10.78 14.75 -12.54
CA GLU A 231 10.74 16.21 -12.68
C GLU A 231 12.13 16.80 -12.93
N GLN A 232 13.15 16.28 -12.26
CA GLN A 232 14.54 16.69 -12.43
C GLN A 232 15.25 16.01 -13.60
N ASN A 233 14.56 15.11 -14.29
CA ASN A 233 15.12 14.33 -15.41
C ASN A 233 16.48 13.69 -15.05
N LEU A 234 16.60 13.15 -13.83
CA LEU A 234 17.84 12.56 -13.34
C LEU A 234 18.29 11.40 -14.23
N LYS A 235 19.49 11.52 -14.78
CA LYS A 235 20.13 10.42 -15.53
C LYS A 235 20.62 9.37 -14.55
N LEU A 236 19.96 8.22 -14.55
CA LEU A 236 20.31 7.11 -13.68
C LEU A 236 21.13 6.08 -14.45
N LYS A 237 22.28 5.70 -13.89
CA LYS A 237 23.17 4.67 -14.46
C LYS A 237 23.56 3.67 -13.39
N LEU A 238 23.31 2.39 -13.60
CA LEU A 238 23.75 1.35 -12.68
C LEU A 238 25.24 1.03 -12.87
N LYS A 239 25.93 0.71 -11.77
CA LYS A 239 27.36 0.33 -11.73
C LYS A 239 27.65 -0.90 -12.59
N LYS A 240 26.66 -1.78 -12.80
CA LYS A 240 26.76 -2.99 -13.61
C LYS A 240 25.41 -3.31 -14.26
N LYS A 241 25.45 -4.07 -15.35
CA LYS A 241 24.23 -4.53 -16.01
C LYS A 241 23.42 -5.45 -15.09
N ILE A 242 22.16 -5.11 -14.83
CA ILE A 242 21.24 -5.86 -13.99
C ILE A 242 19.95 -6.11 -14.76
N ARG A 243 19.48 -7.37 -14.73
CA ARG A 243 18.16 -7.77 -15.26
C ARG A 243 17.16 -7.78 -14.11
N ALA A 244 16.05 -7.06 -14.24
CA ALA A 244 15.03 -6.96 -13.22
C ALA A 244 13.62 -6.92 -13.81
N THR A 245 12.64 -7.32 -12.99
CA THR A 245 11.23 -7.10 -13.27
C THR A 245 10.63 -6.20 -12.19
N PHE A 246 9.50 -5.58 -12.47
CA PHE A 246 8.81 -4.72 -11.51
C PHE A 246 7.40 -5.23 -11.25
N HIS A 247 7.02 -5.33 -9.96
CA HIS A 247 5.65 -5.53 -9.52
C HIS A 247 5.02 -4.17 -9.22
N LYS A 248 4.00 -3.80 -9.99
CA LYS A 248 3.23 -2.58 -9.78
C LYS A 248 2.28 -2.75 -8.58
N PRO A 249 2.48 -2.04 -7.47
CA PRO A 249 1.54 -2.04 -6.35
C PRO A 249 0.16 -1.53 -6.76
N CYS A 250 -0.88 -2.14 -6.21
CA CYS A 250 -2.26 -1.78 -6.54
C CYS A 250 -2.67 -0.36 -6.10
N ASN A 251 -1.95 0.22 -5.13
CA ASN A 251 -2.18 1.57 -4.61
C ASN A 251 -1.39 2.68 -5.35
N ILE A 252 -0.57 2.35 -6.34
CA ILE A 252 0.06 3.37 -7.18
C ILE A 252 -1.01 4.13 -7.97
N GLU A 253 -0.98 5.44 -7.87
CA GLU A 253 -1.86 6.34 -8.62
C GLU A 253 -1.22 6.72 -9.96
N ASN A 254 0.03 7.17 -9.94
CA ASN A 254 0.80 7.49 -11.14
C ASN A 254 1.93 6.46 -11.34
N TYR A 255 1.82 5.64 -12.39
CA TYR A 255 2.84 4.64 -12.72
C TYR A 255 3.85 5.17 -13.76
N ASN A 256 3.51 6.23 -14.49
CA ASN A 256 4.29 6.71 -15.63
C ASN A 256 5.73 7.11 -15.24
N ASP A 257 5.92 7.67 -14.03
CA ASP A 257 7.24 8.07 -13.56
C ASP A 257 8.13 6.85 -13.27
N ILE A 258 7.54 5.81 -12.68
CA ILE A 258 8.25 4.55 -12.44
C ILE A 258 8.58 3.84 -13.76
N GLU A 259 7.64 3.79 -14.68
CA GLU A 259 7.85 3.19 -16.01
C GLU A 259 8.97 3.92 -16.76
N TRP A 260 8.98 5.25 -16.70
CA TRP A 260 10.06 6.04 -17.28
C TRP A 260 11.41 5.69 -16.64
N ILE A 261 11.50 5.60 -15.31
CA ILE A 261 12.72 5.23 -14.60
C ILE A 261 13.20 3.85 -15.02
N LEU A 262 12.30 2.87 -15.07
CA LEU A 262 12.64 1.49 -15.44
C LEU A 262 13.20 1.38 -16.88
N ASN A 263 12.69 2.21 -17.80
CA ASN A 263 13.08 2.19 -19.21
C ASN A 263 14.27 3.10 -19.53
N ASN A 264 14.57 4.12 -18.69
CA ASN A 264 15.62 5.09 -18.96
C ASN A 264 16.83 4.96 -18.00
N THR A 265 16.86 3.99 -17.12
CA THR A 265 18.04 3.72 -16.28
C THR A 265 19.08 2.92 -17.08
N GLU A 266 20.24 3.52 -17.36
CA GLU A 266 21.34 2.85 -18.04
C GLU A 266 21.79 1.59 -17.26
N ASN A 267 22.11 0.52 -17.96
CA ASN A 267 22.50 -0.78 -17.41
C ASN A 267 21.39 -1.53 -16.67
N LEU A 268 20.12 -1.06 -16.71
CA LEU A 268 18.95 -1.80 -16.27
C LEU A 268 18.25 -2.43 -17.48
N GLU A 269 18.22 -3.75 -17.52
CA GLU A 269 17.39 -4.49 -18.48
C GLU A 269 16.05 -4.83 -17.79
N TYR A 270 15.05 -3.98 -18.03
CA TYR A 270 13.71 -4.18 -17.48
C TYR A 270 12.93 -5.21 -18.30
N ILE A 271 12.45 -6.25 -17.65
CA ILE A 271 11.63 -7.31 -18.25
C ILE A 271 10.27 -7.31 -17.57
N GLN A 272 9.25 -6.89 -18.30
CA GLN A 272 7.90 -6.84 -17.75
C GLN A 272 7.34 -8.26 -17.58
N MET A 273 6.91 -8.58 -16.34
CA MET A 273 6.24 -9.86 -16.08
C MET A 273 4.76 -9.82 -16.52
N LYS A 274 4.21 -10.97 -16.83
CA LYS A 274 2.77 -11.14 -17.07
C LYS A 274 1.99 -10.70 -15.81
N ASN A 275 0.88 -9.97 -16.01
CA ASN A 275 0.03 -9.47 -14.91
C ASN A 275 0.83 -8.68 -13.86
N PHE A 276 1.77 -7.83 -14.29
CA PHE A 276 2.66 -7.06 -13.41
C PHE A 276 1.90 -6.17 -12.42
N ASP A 277 0.71 -5.71 -12.78
CA ASP A 277 -0.19 -4.84 -12.03
C ASP A 277 -1.25 -5.58 -11.20
N LYS A 278 -1.36 -6.91 -11.33
CA LYS A 278 -2.26 -7.73 -10.52
C LYS A 278 -1.78 -7.78 -9.07
N CYS A 279 -2.68 -7.66 -8.11
CA CYS A 279 -2.37 -7.61 -6.68
C CYS A 279 -1.40 -8.73 -6.24
N CYS A 280 -0.45 -8.39 -5.34
CA CYS A 280 0.50 -9.34 -4.76
C CYS A 280 -0.14 -10.37 -3.81
N GLY A 281 -1.41 -10.19 -3.46
CA GLY A 281 -2.14 -11.09 -2.57
C GLY A 281 -1.90 -10.84 -1.08
N LEU A 282 -1.23 -9.75 -0.70
CA LEU A 282 -1.11 -9.38 0.70
C LEU A 282 -2.50 -8.97 1.22
N ASN A 283 -3.18 -9.90 1.82
CA ASN A 283 -4.30 -9.62 2.68
C ASN A 283 -3.87 -9.99 4.10
N GLU A 284 -4.14 -9.13 5.07
CA GLU A 284 -3.87 -9.38 6.48
C GLU A 284 -3.20 -10.75 6.71
N ILE A 285 -1.88 -10.83 6.47
CA ILE A 285 -1.03 -12.06 6.52
C ILE A 285 -1.33 -12.95 7.74
N PHE A 286 -2.09 -12.42 8.69
CA PHE A 286 -2.33 -12.98 10.01
C PHE A 286 -3.68 -13.69 10.16
N LYS A 287 -4.55 -13.77 9.13
CA LYS A 287 -5.77 -14.58 9.20
C LYS A 287 -5.54 -15.97 8.61
N LEU A 288 -5.12 -16.88 9.46
CA LEU A 288 -4.89 -18.33 9.13
C LEU A 288 -6.13 -19.03 8.57
N SER A 289 -7.34 -18.51 8.87
CA SER A 289 -8.61 -19.15 8.48
C SER A 289 -8.83 -19.30 6.98
N ASP A 290 -8.27 -18.38 6.17
CA ASP A 290 -8.49 -18.34 4.73
C ASP A 290 -7.19 -18.55 3.91
N TYR A 291 -6.13 -19.05 4.57
CA TYR A 291 -4.82 -19.28 3.96
C TYR A 291 -4.88 -20.09 2.65
N LYS A 292 -5.71 -21.14 2.59
CA LYS A 292 -5.86 -21.97 1.38
C LYS A 292 -6.34 -21.19 0.17
N ILE A 293 -7.18 -20.17 0.38
CA ILE A 293 -7.69 -19.29 -0.67
C ILE A 293 -6.64 -18.23 -1.00
N LEU A 294 -6.17 -17.54 0.02
CA LEU A 294 -5.30 -16.37 -0.13
C LEU A 294 -3.92 -16.72 -0.69
N SER A 295 -3.39 -17.91 -0.37
CA SER A 295 -2.08 -18.36 -0.88
C SER A 295 -2.02 -18.64 -2.39
N LYS A 296 -3.17 -18.81 -3.06
CA LYS A 296 -3.20 -19.06 -4.51
C LYS A 296 -2.79 -17.83 -5.32
N ILE A 297 -3.12 -16.63 -4.83
CA ILE A 297 -2.83 -15.37 -5.53
C ILE A 297 -1.32 -15.08 -5.60
N PRO A 298 -0.56 -15.09 -4.48
CA PRO A 298 0.88 -14.91 -4.54
C PRO A 298 1.60 -16.05 -5.27
N LYS A 299 1.07 -17.27 -5.28
CA LYS A 299 1.63 -18.39 -6.06
C LYS A 299 1.58 -18.11 -7.56
N GLU A 300 0.46 -17.58 -8.07
CA GLU A 300 0.35 -17.16 -9.47
C GLU A 300 1.38 -16.07 -9.80
N LYS A 301 1.46 -15.04 -8.95
CA LYS A 301 2.43 -13.96 -9.12
C LYS A 301 3.87 -14.49 -9.13
N HIS A 302 4.20 -15.40 -8.23
CA HIS A 302 5.50 -16.08 -8.20
C HIS A 302 5.82 -16.79 -9.51
N ASN A 303 4.85 -17.50 -10.10
CA ASN A 303 5.02 -18.16 -11.40
C ASN A 303 5.27 -17.16 -12.53
N ASN A 304 4.56 -16.04 -12.56
CA ASN A 304 4.76 -14.98 -13.54
C ASN A 304 6.16 -14.34 -13.42
N ILE A 305 6.66 -14.14 -12.18
CA ILE A 305 8.04 -13.68 -11.94
C ILE A 305 9.04 -14.71 -12.49
N ARG A 306 8.87 -15.98 -12.20
CA ARG A 306 9.79 -17.03 -12.65
C ARG A 306 9.88 -17.11 -14.18
N GLN A 307 8.79 -16.87 -14.90
CA GLN A 307 8.77 -16.85 -16.35
C GLN A 307 9.66 -15.75 -16.97
N THR A 308 9.96 -14.68 -16.22
CA THR A 308 10.89 -13.62 -16.68
C THR A 308 12.36 -14.04 -16.59
N ASN A 309 12.65 -15.12 -15.90
CA ASN A 309 14.01 -15.62 -15.67
C ASN A 309 14.98 -14.58 -15.06
N VAL A 310 14.47 -13.64 -14.25
CA VAL A 310 15.27 -12.63 -13.52
C VAL A 310 15.54 -13.07 -12.08
N LYS A 311 16.60 -12.51 -11.49
CA LYS A 311 16.94 -12.71 -10.08
C LYS A 311 16.54 -11.54 -9.19
N THR A 312 16.11 -10.42 -9.78
CA THR A 312 15.75 -9.19 -9.07
C THR A 312 14.33 -8.79 -9.40
N VAL A 313 13.51 -8.64 -8.36
CA VAL A 313 12.13 -8.15 -8.45
C VAL A 313 12.06 -6.83 -7.71
N LEU A 314 11.61 -5.79 -8.38
CA LEU A 314 11.49 -4.45 -7.83
C LEU A 314 10.02 -4.15 -7.51
N THR A 315 9.80 -3.36 -6.49
CA THR A 315 8.47 -2.83 -6.14
C THR A 315 8.62 -1.52 -5.38
N SER A 316 7.54 -0.76 -5.20
CA SER A 316 7.51 0.47 -4.42
C SER A 316 6.44 0.40 -3.31
N CYS A 317 6.31 -0.74 -2.66
CA CYS A 317 5.39 -0.93 -1.54
C CYS A 317 5.93 -1.98 -0.59
N LEU A 318 6.15 -1.60 0.66
CA LEU A 318 6.66 -2.50 1.71
C LEU A 318 5.81 -3.77 1.87
N GLY A 319 4.48 -3.64 1.80
CA GLY A 319 3.59 -4.80 1.87
C GLY A 319 3.79 -5.77 0.71
N CYS A 320 3.97 -5.24 -0.51
CA CYS A 320 4.24 -6.07 -1.68
C CYS A 320 5.63 -6.72 -1.59
N GLU A 321 6.64 -6.00 -1.11
CA GLU A 321 7.98 -6.53 -0.88
C GLU A 321 7.95 -7.70 0.10
N ALA A 322 7.29 -7.55 1.24
CA ALA A 322 7.13 -8.59 2.25
C ALA A 322 6.38 -9.82 1.69
N ALA A 323 5.25 -9.59 0.99
CA ALA A 323 4.46 -10.68 0.41
C ALA A 323 5.22 -11.47 -0.64
N LEU A 324 5.88 -10.78 -1.57
CA LEU A 324 6.63 -11.43 -2.66
C LEU A 324 7.90 -12.11 -2.14
N SER A 325 8.56 -11.55 -1.12
CA SER A 325 9.72 -12.15 -0.47
C SER A 325 9.36 -13.46 0.23
N LEU A 326 8.22 -13.51 0.93
CA LEU A 326 7.74 -14.70 1.60
C LEU A 326 7.55 -15.88 0.63
N TYR A 327 7.09 -15.63 -0.57
CA TYR A 327 6.84 -16.65 -1.60
C TYR A 327 8.01 -16.84 -2.57
N SER A 328 9.12 -16.13 -2.41
CA SER A 328 10.29 -16.25 -3.29
C SER A 328 11.05 -17.58 -3.11
N PHE A 329 11.03 -18.12 -1.87
CA PHE A 329 11.80 -19.30 -1.48
C PHE A 329 13.27 -19.24 -1.95
N GLY A 330 13.88 -18.02 -1.90
CA GLY A 330 15.27 -17.80 -2.32
C GLY A 330 15.53 -17.82 -3.85
N LYS A 331 14.49 -18.00 -4.67
CA LYS A 331 14.65 -18.09 -6.14
C LYS A 331 14.94 -16.74 -6.79
N TYR A 332 14.49 -15.65 -6.18
CA TYR A 332 14.76 -14.27 -6.57
C TYR A 332 14.76 -13.38 -5.33
N LYS A 333 15.40 -12.22 -5.45
CA LYS A 333 15.41 -11.19 -4.42
C LYS A 333 14.35 -10.14 -4.74
N VAL A 334 13.54 -9.78 -3.76
CA VAL A 334 12.62 -8.63 -3.84
C VAL A 334 13.26 -7.43 -3.16
N CYS A 335 13.17 -6.27 -3.77
CA CYS A 335 13.76 -5.02 -3.25
C CYS A 335 12.81 -3.84 -3.49
N ASP A 336 12.83 -2.87 -2.59
CA ASP A 336 12.29 -1.55 -2.89
C ASP A 336 13.08 -0.89 -4.01
N LEU A 337 12.38 -0.25 -4.97
CA LEU A 337 13.01 0.38 -6.13
C LEU A 337 13.95 1.53 -5.72
N THR A 338 13.59 2.33 -4.71
CA THR A 338 14.43 3.43 -4.23
C THR A 338 15.73 2.93 -3.62
N GLU A 339 15.64 1.89 -2.77
CA GLU A 339 16.84 1.27 -2.19
C GLU A 339 17.71 0.61 -3.26
N PHE A 340 17.08 -0.01 -4.27
CA PHE A 340 17.79 -0.61 -5.38
C PHE A 340 18.57 0.43 -6.20
N LEU A 341 17.93 1.54 -6.55
CA LEU A 341 18.56 2.64 -7.28
C LEU A 341 19.73 3.21 -6.48
N ALA A 342 19.48 3.71 -5.26
CA ALA A 342 20.50 4.34 -4.43
C ALA A 342 21.74 3.46 -4.18
N LYS A 343 21.58 2.13 -4.12
CA LYS A 343 22.68 1.19 -3.93
C LYS A 343 23.48 0.94 -5.20
N ASN A 344 22.86 0.97 -6.34
CA ASN A 344 23.44 0.49 -7.59
C ASN A 344 23.76 1.60 -8.61
N ILE A 345 23.30 2.85 -8.42
CA ILE A 345 23.66 3.96 -9.31
C ILE A 345 25.13 4.37 -9.11
N THR A 346 25.77 4.79 -10.18
CA THR A 346 27.02 5.54 -10.13
C THR A 346 26.73 6.93 -9.60
N GLN A 347 27.52 7.39 -8.65
CA GLN A 347 27.52 8.81 -8.23
C GLN A 347 28.11 9.67 -9.33
#